data_6971cddc43d673d53c65d799f1226045
#
_entry.id   6971cddc43d673d53c65d799f1226045
#
_cell.length_a   1.000
_cell.length_b   1.000
_cell.length_c   1.000
_cell.angle_alpha   90.00
_cell.angle_beta   90.00
_cell.angle_gamma   90.00
#
_symmetry.space_group_name_H-M   'P 1'
#
loop_
_entity.id
_entity.type
_entity.pdbx_description
1 polymer ?
#
loop_
_entity_poly.entity_id
_entity_poly.type
_entity_poly.pdbx_seq_one_letter_code
_entity_poly.pdbx_strand_id
1 'polypeptide(L)'
;LALLPASKTLAQTNAQVFYDFGSDRKFVTLTLEMFKQDKWGNTYFFVDHDFNYDKMDTSSPNVAQGGTYTEISRALNFWQNSPMKNWSLHVEYNGGITKNYPINNAWLFGVEYFMHDKSFKNTLTLQALYKTIRKTDQNVPMQFTAVWGCKDIFGLKGLNFSGFADFWWENHVSML
;
A
#
# COMPACT_ATOMS: atom_id res chain seq x y z
N LEU A 1 9.90 2.33 -7.10
CA LEU A 1 8.98 2.89 -8.12
C LEU A 1 9.73 3.91 -8.95
N ALA A 2 9.97 3.66 -10.23
CA ALA A 2 10.67 4.58 -11.10
C ALA A 2 9.69 5.57 -11.72
N LEU A 3 9.70 6.82 -11.28
CA LEU A 3 9.04 7.91 -12.01
C LEU A 3 9.84 8.18 -13.30
N LEU A 4 9.31 7.76 -14.43
CA LEU A 4 9.79 8.17 -15.75
C LEU A 4 9.19 9.55 -16.09
N PRO A 5 9.92 10.40 -16.86
CA PRO A 5 9.41 11.71 -17.27
C PRO A 5 8.15 11.54 -18.13
N ALA A 6 7.15 12.35 -17.83
CA ALA A 6 5.81 12.29 -18.39
C ALA A 6 5.79 12.62 -19.89
N SER A 7 5.82 11.62 -20.74
CA SER A 7 5.40 11.77 -22.13
C SER A 7 4.63 10.57 -22.71
N LYS A 8 4.44 9.50 -21.95
CA LYS A 8 3.51 8.42 -22.30
C LYS A 8 2.92 7.86 -21.01
N THR A 9 1.61 7.78 -20.95
CA THR A 9 0.88 7.16 -19.86
C THR A 9 1.17 5.65 -19.89
N LEU A 10 2.22 5.22 -19.21
CA LEU A 10 2.57 3.81 -19.09
C LEU A 10 2.04 3.31 -17.75
N ALA A 11 1.19 2.31 -17.80
CA ALA A 11 0.88 1.50 -16.62
C ALA A 11 2.04 0.52 -16.44
N GLN A 12 2.65 0.51 -15.27
CA GLN A 12 3.60 -0.51 -14.89
C GLN A 12 2.86 -1.54 -14.05
N THR A 13 2.73 -2.73 -14.59
CA THR A 13 2.13 -3.88 -13.90
C THR A 13 3.23 -4.91 -13.67
N ASN A 14 3.30 -5.45 -12.48
CA ASN A 14 4.19 -6.56 -12.17
C ASN A 14 3.48 -7.65 -11.37
N ALA A 15 4.05 -8.84 -11.40
CA ALA A 15 3.66 -9.97 -10.58
C ALA A 15 4.87 -10.44 -9.77
N GLN A 16 4.66 -10.67 -8.48
CA GLN A 16 5.69 -11.08 -7.56
C GLN A 16 5.23 -12.34 -6.81
N VAL A 17 6.15 -13.24 -6.54
CA VAL A 17 5.89 -14.43 -5.73
C VAL A 17 6.76 -14.36 -4.49
N PHE A 18 6.14 -14.41 -3.34
CA PHE A 18 6.81 -14.40 -2.05
C PHE A 18 6.61 -15.72 -1.32
N TYR A 19 7.56 -16.07 -0.48
CA TYR A 19 7.42 -17.13 0.49
C TYR A 19 7.61 -16.55 1.89
N ASP A 20 6.63 -16.76 2.76
CA ASP A 20 6.68 -16.33 4.14
C ASP A 20 7.34 -17.40 5.00
N PHE A 21 8.47 -17.05 5.62
CA PHE A 21 9.25 -17.92 6.49
C PHE A 21 8.86 -17.86 7.97
N GLY A 22 7.81 -17.14 8.32
CA GLY A 22 7.34 -17.04 9.70
C GLY A 22 7.02 -18.41 10.31
N SER A 23 7.14 -18.54 11.63
CA SER A 23 6.84 -19.79 12.34
C SER A 23 5.41 -20.27 12.08
N ASP A 24 4.49 -19.32 12.01
CA ASP A 24 3.05 -19.57 11.90
C ASP A 24 2.50 -19.27 10.49
N ARG A 25 3.42 -18.90 9.57
CA ARG A 25 3.11 -18.61 8.19
C ARG A 25 3.94 -19.45 7.30
N LYS A 26 3.88 -20.24 6.59
CA LYS A 26 4.70 -21.05 5.67
C LYS A 26 3.95 -21.24 4.37
N PHE A 27 3.57 -20.13 3.78
CA PHE A 27 2.76 -20.14 2.56
C PHE A 27 3.37 -19.24 1.48
N VAL A 28 2.89 -19.44 0.27
CA VAL A 28 3.25 -18.64 -0.90
C VAL A 28 2.21 -17.56 -1.09
N THR A 29 2.65 -16.34 -1.31
CA THR A 29 1.80 -15.20 -1.72
C THR A 29 2.13 -14.80 -3.15
N LEU A 30 1.11 -14.68 -3.98
CA LEU A 30 1.20 -14.01 -5.28
C LEU A 30 0.69 -12.59 -5.12
N THR A 31 1.55 -11.62 -5.41
CA THR A 31 1.18 -10.19 -5.47
C THR A 31 1.09 -9.75 -6.92
N LEU A 32 -0.04 -9.18 -7.28
CA LEU A 32 -0.21 -8.44 -8.53
C LEU A 32 -0.33 -6.96 -8.17
N GLU A 33 0.52 -6.14 -8.75
CA GLU A 33 0.47 -4.70 -8.53
C GLU A 33 0.52 -3.90 -9.82
N MET A 34 -0.08 -2.71 -9.81
CA MET A 34 -0.06 -1.78 -10.91
C MET A 34 0.12 -0.35 -10.40
N PHE A 35 1.03 0.36 -11.02
CA PHE A 35 1.17 1.80 -10.89
C PHE A 35 0.92 2.45 -12.25
N LYS A 36 0.04 3.44 -12.28
CA LYS A 36 -0.25 4.23 -13.48
C LYS A 36 -0.27 5.70 -13.13
N GLN A 37 0.56 6.48 -13.80
CA GLN A 37 0.53 7.93 -13.75
C GLN A 37 -0.25 8.49 -14.95
N ASP A 38 -1.02 9.53 -14.73
CA ASP A 38 -1.72 10.28 -15.78
C ASP A 38 -1.63 11.80 -15.53
N LYS A 39 -2.32 12.59 -16.33
CA LYS A 39 -2.31 14.05 -16.24
C LYS A 39 -2.92 14.63 -14.95
N TRP A 40 -3.63 13.82 -14.18
CA TRP A 40 -4.33 14.22 -12.96
C TRP A 40 -3.70 13.68 -11.69
N GLY A 41 -2.66 12.85 -11.81
CA GLY A 41 -2.00 12.21 -10.67
C GLY A 41 -1.64 10.75 -10.96
N ASN A 42 -1.86 9.86 -10.00
CA ASN A 42 -1.55 8.45 -10.17
C ASN A 42 -2.61 7.54 -9.57
N THR A 43 -2.69 6.33 -10.09
CA THR A 43 -3.45 5.21 -9.54
C THR A 43 -2.48 4.12 -9.18
N TYR A 44 -2.62 3.56 -8.00
CA TYR A 44 -1.91 2.38 -7.55
C TYR A 44 -2.89 1.35 -7.05
N PHE A 45 -2.66 0.09 -7.33
CA PHE A 45 -3.32 -1.01 -6.64
C PHE A 45 -2.39 -2.21 -6.50
N PHE A 46 -2.66 -3.02 -5.50
CA PHE A 46 -2.15 -4.37 -5.44
C PHE A 46 -3.22 -5.35 -4.96
N VAL A 47 -3.01 -6.60 -5.31
CA VAL A 47 -3.79 -7.74 -4.84
C VAL A 47 -2.81 -8.81 -4.39
N ASP A 48 -2.90 -9.18 -3.13
CA ASP A 48 -2.20 -10.32 -2.57
C ASP A 48 -3.13 -11.52 -2.54
N HIS A 49 -2.64 -12.65 -2.98
CA HIS A 49 -3.32 -13.92 -2.87
C HIS A 49 -2.43 -14.95 -2.20
N ASP A 50 -2.87 -15.39 -1.02
CA ASP A 50 -2.16 -16.39 -0.22
C ASP A 50 -2.63 -17.80 -0.58
N PHE A 51 -1.67 -18.67 -0.88
CA PHE A 51 -1.92 -20.08 -1.20
C PHE A 51 -1.69 -20.99 0.03
N ASN A 52 -1.93 -22.28 -0.13
CA ASN A 52 -1.68 -23.34 0.88
C ASN A 52 -2.62 -23.31 2.09
N TYR A 53 -3.87 -23.20 1.83
CA TYR A 53 -4.94 -23.24 2.85
C TYR A 53 -4.93 -24.51 3.72
N ASP A 54 -4.35 -25.62 3.25
CA ASP A 54 -4.45 -26.92 3.89
C ASP A 54 -3.45 -27.16 5.03
N LYS A 55 -2.40 -26.33 5.10
CA LYS A 55 -1.32 -26.49 6.09
C LYS A 55 -1.41 -25.51 7.26
N MET A 56 -2.48 -24.78 7.33
CA MET A 56 -2.65 -23.73 8.31
C MET A 56 -3.22 -24.27 9.59
N ASP A 57 -2.56 -23.94 10.70
CA ASP A 57 -3.07 -24.23 12.02
C ASP A 57 -4.35 -23.44 12.27
N THR A 58 -5.48 -24.14 12.22
CA THR A 58 -6.81 -23.56 12.46
C THR A 58 -7.04 -23.22 13.93
N SER A 59 -6.11 -23.55 14.82
CA SER A 59 -6.21 -23.30 16.26
C SER A 59 -5.78 -21.88 16.66
N SER A 60 -5.11 -21.13 15.77
CA SER A 60 -4.72 -19.74 16.03
C SER A 60 -5.71 -18.75 15.39
N PRO A 61 -6.57 -18.10 16.19
CA PRO A 61 -7.58 -17.18 15.66
C PRO A 61 -7.00 -15.87 15.08
N ASN A 62 -5.73 -15.61 15.33
CA ASN A 62 -5.09 -14.33 15.00
C ASN A 62 -4.23 -14.33 13.73
N VAL A 63 -4.14 -15.46 13.03
CA VAL A 63 -3.35 -15.56 11.80
C VAL A 63 -4.29 -15.48 10.60
N ALA A 64 -4.10 -14.49 9.76
CA ALA A 64 -4.74 -14.41 8.45
C ALA A 64 -4.29 -15.61 7.61
N GLN A 65 -5.15 -16.61 7.51
CA GLN A 65 -4.79 -17.90 6.94
C GLN A 65 -5.43 -18.03 5.57
N GLY A 66 -4.62 -17.82 4.55
CA GLY A 66 -5.05 -17.89 3.18
C GLY A 66 -6.10 -16.83 2.85
N GLY A 67 -6.12 -16.35 1.66
CA GLY A 67 -7.11 -15.37 1.28
C GLY A 67 -6.61 -14.41 0.21
N THR A 68 -7.37 -13.36 0.06
CA THR A 68 -7.04 -12.28 -0.86
C THR A 68 -7.18 -10.96 -0.13
N TYR A 69 -6.16 -10.11 -0.23
CA TYR A 69 -6.18 -8.74 0.24
C TYR A 69 -5.96 -7.80 -0.93
N THR A 70 -6.64 -6.69 -0.94
CA THR A 70 -6.59 -5.72 -2.04
C THR A 70 -6.56 -4.31 -1.49
N GLU A 71 -5.68 -3.50 -2.04
CA GLU A 71 -5.69 -2.05 -1.90
C GLU A 71 -5.77 -1.40 -3.27
N ILE A 72 -6.54 -0.34 -3.37
CA ILE A 72 -6.57 0.53 -4.54
C ILE A 72 -6.58 1.98 -4.09
N SER A 73 -5.66 2.76 -4.62
CA SER A 73 -5.53 4.17 -4.28
C SER A 73 -5.48 5.07 -5.51
N ARG A 74 -5.91 6.31 -5.30
CA ARG A 74 -5.85 7.38 -6.28
C ARG A 74 -5.31 8.65 -5.63
N ALA A 75 -4.18 9.13 -6.14
CA ALA A 75 -3.68 10.46 -5.84
C ALA A 75 -4.11 11.44 -6.93
N LEU A 76 -4.66 12.58 -6.53
CA LEU A 76 -5.16 13.62 -7.43
C LEU A 76 -4.42 14.93 -7.20
N ASN A 77 -3.77 15.41 -8.24
CA ASN A 77 -3.01 16.65 -8.24
C ASN A 77 -3.46 17.55 -9.41
N PHE A 78 -4.38 18.46 -9.12
CA PHE A 78 -4.93 19.39 -10.11
C PHE A 78 -4.10 20.67 -10.27
N TRP A 79 -3.11 20.91 -9.39
CA TRP A 79 -2.34 22.14 -9.23
C TRP A 79 -0.85 21.97 -9.51
N GLN A 80 -0.50 21.09 -10.45
CA GLN A 80 0.89 20.73 -10.79
C GLN A 80 1.76 21.94 -11.20
N ASN A 81 1.15 23.02 -11.70
CA ASN A 81 1.84 24.24 -12.12
C ASN A 81 1.87 25.32 -11.02
N SER A 82 1.59 24.98 -9.78
CA SER A 82 1.55 25.89 -8.64
C SER A 82 2.63 25.56 -7.59
N PRO A 83 2.84 26.41 -6.58
CA PRO A 83 3.70 26.08 -5.43
C PRO A 83 3.25 24.83 -4.68
N MET A 84 2.00 24.40 -4.82
CA MET A 84 1.44 23.19 -4.21
C MET A 84 1.67 21.92 -5.05
N LYS A 85 2.48 21.95 -6.09
CA LYS A 85 2.69 20.84 -7.04
C LYS A 85 3.06 19.50 -6.41
N ASN A 86 3.61 19.52 -5.20
CA ASN A 86 4.00 18.30 -4.48
C ASN A 86 2.89 17.73 -3.58
N TRP A 87 1.77 18.43 -3.46
CA TRP A 87 0.61 17.96 -2.71
C TRP A 87 -0.38 17.27 -3.62
N SER A 88 -1.01 16.20 -3.14
CA SER A 88 -2.13 15.54 -3.80
C SER A 88 -3.24 15.26 -2.79
N LEU A 89 -4.47 15.22 -3.26
CA LEU A 89 -5.56 14.58 -2.54
C LEU A 89 -5.39 13.07 -2.69
N HIS A 90 -5.68 12.33 -1.65
CA HIS A 90 -5.58 10.86 -1.64
C HIS A 90 -6.92 10.24 -1.29
N VAL A 91 -7.30 9.21 -2.03
CA VAL A 91 -8.40 8.32 -1.70
C VAL A 91 -7.94 6.87 -1.89
N GLU A 92 -8.28 6.01 -0.93
CA GLU A 92 -7.88 4.62 -0.92
C GLU A 92 -9.01 3.74 -0.41
N TYR A 93 -9.09 2.55 -0.94
CA TYR A 93 -9.97 1.47 -0.48
C TYR A 93 -9.13 0.23 -0.20
N ASN A 94 -9.36 -0.37 0.97
CA ASN A 94 -8.73 -1.61 1.41
C ASN A 94 -9.80 -2.63 1.74
N GLY A 95 -9.57 -3.88 1.40
CA GLY A 95 -10.49 -4.95 1.72
C GLY A 95 -9.97 -6.32 1.32
N GLY A 96 -10.70 -7.34 1.70
CA GLY A 96 -10.29 -8.69 1.36
C GLY A 96 -11.13 -9.75 2.03
N ILE A 97 -10.69 -10.98 1.89
CA ILE A 97 -11.29 -12.15 2.49
C ILE A 97 -10.20 -13.14 2.90
N THR A 98 -10.29 -13.66 4.09
CA THR A 98 -9.50 -14.81 4.53
C THR A 98 -10.35 -16.08 4.49
N LYS A 99 -9.74 -17.22 4.69
CA LYS A 99 -10.45 -18.51 4.82
C LYS A 99 -11.52 -18.48 5.92
N ASN A 100 -11.27 -17.78 7.00
CA ASN A 100 -12.07 -17.86 8.22
C ASN A 100 -13.01 -16.66 8.41
N TYR A 101 -12.63 -15.49 7.85
CA TYR A 101 -13.41 -14.25 8.04
C TYR A 101 -13.15 -13.23 6.92
N PRO A 102 -14.10 -12.37 6.64
CA PRO A 102 -13.86 -11.22 5.75
C PRO A 102 -13.00 -10.18 6.45
N ILE A 103 -12.05 -9.58 5.72
CA ILE A 103 -11.35 -8.39 6.18
C ILE A 103 -12.32 -7.21 6.05
N ASN A 104 -12.53 -6.48 7.15
CA ASN A 104 -13.44 -5.34 7.12
C ASN A 104 -12.93 -4.28 6.15
N ASN A 105 -13.84 -3.84 5.27
CA ASN A 105 -13.52 -2.82 4.29
C ASN A 105 -13.16 -1.51 4.99
N ALA A 106 -12.09 -0.87 4.51
CA ALA A 106 -11.67 0.44 4.95
C ALA A 106 -11.66 1.42 3.76
N TRP A 107 -12.01 2.66 4.06
CA TRP A 107 -11.85 3.80 3.17
C TRP A 107 -10.94 4.82 3.83
N LEU A 108 -9.99 5.34 3.05
CA LEU A 108 -9.05 6.34 3.51
C LEU A 108 -9.13 7.57 2.60
N PHE A 109 -9.14 8.74 3.22
CA PHE A 109 -9.25 10.02 2.51
C PHE A 109 -8.29 11.02 3.15
N GLY A 110 -7.57 11.77 2.36
CA GLY A 110 -6.69 12.77 2.94
C GLY A 110 -5.78 13.42 1.93
N VAL A 111 -4.59 13.71 2.38
CA VAL A 111 -3.56 14.38 1.59
C VAL A 111 -2.26 13.60 1.62
N GLU A 112 -1.50 13.76 0.55
CA GLU A 112 -0.13 13.27 0.49
C GLU A 112 0.81 14.38 0.02
N TYR A 113 2.04 14.32 0.50
CA TYR A 113 3.11 15.21 0.11
C TYR A 113 4.29 14.42 -0.44
N PHE A 114 4.64 14.68 -1.69
CA PHE A 114 5.72 13.99 -2.40
C PHE A 114 7.00 14.81 -2.39
N MET A 115 8.07 14.20 -1.89
CA MET A 115 9.41 14.76 -1.85
C MET A 115 10.35 13.94 -2.72
N HIS A 116 11.26 14.61 -3.40
CA HIS A 116 12.28 13.96 -4.21
C HIS A 116 13.53 14.81 -4.37
N ASP A 117 14.66 14.18 -4.61
CA ASP A 117 15.84 14.89 -5.08
C ASP A 117 15.73 15.27 -6.58
N LYS A 118 16.66 16.09 -7.09
CA LYS A 118 16.63 16.53 -8.50
C LYS A 118 16.73 15.37 -9.50
N SER A 119 17.30 14.26 -9.10
CA SER A 119 17.54 13.08 -9.94
C SER A 119 16.44 12.03 -9.82
N PHE A 120 15.47 12.20 -8.91
CA PHE A 120 14.46 11.22 -8.54
C PHE A 120 15.06 9.87 -8.11
N LYS A 121 16.28 9.88 -7.60
CA LYS A 121 16.91 8.71 -7.00
C LYS A 121 16.40 8.45 -5.60
N ASN A 122 16.16 9.53 -4.85
CA ASN A 122 15.58 9.47 -3.51
C ASN A 122 14.20 10.11 -3.53
N THR A 123 13.22 9.36 -3.10
CA THR A 123 11.83 9.80 -3.02
C THR A 123 11.25 9.46 -1.66
N LEU A 124 10.36 10.31 -1.17
CA LEU A 124 9.58 10.09 0.04
C LEU A 124 8.19 10.69 -0.15
N THR A 125 7.16 9.88 0.06
CA THR A 125 5.78 10.33 0.14
C THR A 125 5.31 10.19 1.58
N LEU A 126 4.76 11.25 2.14
CA LEU A 126 4.10 11.22 3.44
C LEU A 126 2.61 11.43 3.23
N GLN A 127 1.80 10.63 3.91
CA GLN A 127 0.35 10.69 3.81
C GLN A 127 -0.25 10.90 5.19
N ALA A 128 -1.32 11.70 5.26
CA ALA A 128 -2.16 11.87 6.42
C ALA A 128 -3.61 11.65 6.00
N LEU A 129 -4.18 10.54 6.45
CA LEU A 129 -5.44 10.01 5.95
C LEU A 129 -6.43 9.82 7.09
N TYR A 130 -7.66 10.29 6.90
CA TYR A 130 -8.79 9.86 7.68
C TYR A 130 -9.17 8.43 7.26
N LYS A 131 -9.14 7.49 8.20
CA LYS A 131 -9.41 6.08 7.95
C LYS A 131 -10.72 5.68 8.59
N THR A 132 -11.63 5.12 7.82
CA THR A 132 -12.85 4.51 8.32
C THR A 132 -12.87 3.03 8.01
N ILE A 133 -13.08 2.20 9.02
CA ILE A 133 -13.16 0.74 8.89
C ILE A 133 -14.59 0.32 9.20
N ARG A 134 -15.21 -0.43 8.30
CA ARG A 134 -16.57 -0.92 8.50
C ARG A 134 -16.65 -1.81 9.73
N LYS A 135 -17.67 -1.57 10.57
CA LYS A 135 -17.95 -2.33 11.81
C LYS A 135 -16.84 -2.24 12.87
N THR A 136 -16.04 -1.21 12.83
CA THR A 136 -14.98 -0.99 13.82
C THR A 136 -15.09 0.42 14.35
N ASP A 137 -15.14 0.56 15.66
CA ASP A 137 -15.05 1.87 16.31
C ASP A 137 -13.58 2.27 16.44
N GLN A 138 -13.28 3.52 16.13
CA GLN A 138 -11.94 4.07 16.18
C GLN A 138 -11.94 5.34 17.02
N ASN A 139 -11.12 5.37 18.07
CA ASN A 139 -10.93 6.58 18.88
C ASN A 139 -10.19 7.67 18.10
N VAL A 140 -9.25 7.25 17.24
CA VAL A 140 -8.49 8.14 16.36
C VAL A 140 -8.54 7.57 14.95
N PRO A 141 -9.49 8.03 14.12
CA PRO A 141 -9.68 7.51 12.77
C PRO A 141 -8.66 8.09 11.79
N MET A 142 -7.39 7.98 12.12
CA MET A 142 -6.28 8.50 11.32
C MET A 142 -5.27 7.41 10.99
N GLN A 143 -4.75 7.47 9.78
CA GLN A 143 -3.59 6.71 9.35
C GLN A 143 -2.53 7.67 8.81
N PHE A 144 -1.28 7.42 9.20
CA PHE A 144 -0.12 8.09 8.64
C PHE A 144 0.71 7.05 7.88
N THR A 145 1.01 7.33 6.63
CA THR A 145 1.79 6.44 5.77
C THR A 145 3.05 7.15 5.30
N ALA A 146 4.18 6.47 5.35
CA ALA A 146 5.42 6.90 4.72
C ALA A 146 5.82 5.87 3.65
N VAL A 147 6.06 6.33 2.41
CA VAL A 147 6.54 5.49 1.31
C VAL A 147 7.85 6.05 0.81
N TRP A 148 8.89 5.24 0.73
CA TRP A 148 10.22 5.69 0.31
C TRP A 148 10.80 4.83 -0.80
N GLY A 149 11.68 5.44 -1.57
CA GLY A 149 12.49 4.79 -2.60
C GLY A 149 13.85 5.44 -2.70
N CYS A 150 14.91 4.64 -2.55
CA CYS A 150 16.29 5.06 -2.72
C CYS A 150 16.96 4.16 -3.76
N LYS A 151 17.48 4.75 -4.82
CA LYS A 151 18.17 4.02 -5.90
C LYS A 151 19.67 4.19 -5.79
N ASP A 152 20.39 3.15 -6.22
CA ASP A 152 21.86 3.14 -6.27
C ASP A 152 22.47 3.51 -4.90
N ILE A 153 21.94 2.94 -3.81
CA ILE A 153 22.42 3.23 -2.45
C ILE A 153 23.90 2.84 -2.31
N PHE A 154 24.62 3.60 -1.49
CA PHE A 154 26.08 3.47 -1.29
C PHE A 154 26.90 3.57 -2.58
N GLY A 155 26.35 4.18 -3.65
CA GLY A 155 27.01 4.28 -4.95
C GLY A 155 27.00 2.98 -5.77
N LEU A 156 26.34 1.94 -5.31
CA LEU A 156 26.24 0.65 -6.00
C LEU A 156 25.07 0.67 -6.97
N LYS A 157 25.40 0.70 -8.27
CA LYS A 157 24.39 0.73 -9.34
C LYS A 157 23.46 -0.48 -9.27
N GLY A 158 22.16 -0.23 -9.23
CA GLY A 158 21.13 -1.27 -9.18
C GLY A 158 20.79 -1.75 -7.77
N LEU A 159 21.54 -1.34 -6.74
CA LEU A 159 21.16 -1.62 -5.36
C LEU A 159 20.14 -0.57 -4.90
N ASN A 160 18.90 -1.00 -4.71
CA ASN A 160 17.81 -0.11 -4.34
C ASN A 160 17.25 -0.49 -2.96
N PHE A 161 16.78 0.51 -2.23
CA PHE A 161 16.07 0.35 -0.96
C PHE A 161 14.73 1.08 -1.07
N SER A 162 13.65 0.34 -0.94
CA SER A 162 12.30 0.90 -0.99
C SER A 162 11.40 0.20 0.02
N GLY A 163 10.34 0.87 0.40
CA GLY A 163 9.37 0.32 1.33
C GLY A 163 8.31 1.34 1.71
N PHE A 164 7.46 0.91 2.62
CA PHE A 164 6.44 1.75 3.24
C PHE A 164 6.29 1.40 4.71
N ALA A 165 5.66 2.30 5.46
CA ALA A 165 5.27 2.10 6.85
C ALA A 165 3.94 2.82 7.12
N ASP A 166 3.02 2.11 7.73
CA ASP A 166 1.70 2.59 8.12
C ASP A 166 1.59 2.65 9.64
N PHE A 167 1.00 3.73 10.12
CA PHE A 167 0.69 3.95 11.52
C PHE A 167 -0.76 4.35 11.67
N TRP A 168 -1.54 3.53 12.36
CA TRP A 168 -2.96 3.81 12.64
C TRP A 168 -3.35 3.31 14.03
N TRP A 169 -4.51 3.73 14.49
CA TRP A 169 -5.12 3.29 15.74
C TRP A 169 -6.40 2.53 15.44
N GLU A 170 -6.54 1.41 16.08
CA GLU A 170 -7.70 0.55 15.94
C GLU A 170 -8.10 -0.01 17.29
N ASN A 171 -9.38 0.08 17.65
CA ASN A 171 -9.89 -0.57 18.84
C ASN A 171 -10.04 -2.06 18.54
N HIS A 172 -9.48 -2.90 19.39
CA HIS A 172 -9.73 -4.33 19.31
C HIS A 172 -11.21 -4.60 19.58
N VAL A 173 -11.95 -4.94 18.57
CA VAL A 173 -13.30 -5.48 18.74
C VAL A 173 -13.12 -6.91 19.20
N SER A 174 -13.45 -7.18 20.47
CA SER A 174 -13.64 -8.56 20.92
C SER A 174 -14.77 -9.14 20.09
N MET A 175 -14.48 -10.06 19.21
CA MET A 175 -15.53 -10.84 18.55
C MET A 175 -16.15 -11.74 19.64
N LEU A 176 -17.34 -11.33 20.11
CA LEU A 176 -18.23 -12.17 20.88
C LEU A 176 -19.00 -13.08 19.93
#